data_43c988c51dda22fdaece7838a804a842
#
_entry.id   43c988c51dda22fdaece7838a804a842
#
_cell.length_a   1.000
_cell.length_b   1.000
_cell.length_c   1.000
_cell.angle_alpha   90.00
_cell.angle_beta   90.00
_cell.angle_gamma   90.00
#
_symmetry.space_group_name_H-M   'P 1'
#
loop_
_entity.id
_entity.type
_entity.pdbx_description
1 polymer ?
#
loop_
_entity_poly.entity_id
_entity_poly.type
_entity_poly.pdbx_seq_one_letter_code
_entity_poly.pdbx_strand_id
1 'polypeptide(L)'
;TADEISEFCDVPLVLMTADISDATRTEALIHGFIEFLPKPVQLKNLRTLLETCLPVEYREIPTADTSVDLQARDREEALAYARTLETYCKEVQELLGTLEEYEKTNLDMFRVKVHGIKGISRQIGQDEMGEQAEIMEMAAKTENHVFIRRNLPKFLTQLQGVHDDVEREFKELRAQY
;
A
#
# COMPACT_ATOMS: atom_id res chain seq x y z
N THR A 1 21.26 12.59 3.99
CA THR A 1 19.94 13.25 4.05
C THR A 1 19.53 13.77 2.68
N ALA A 2 18.27 14.23 2.47
CA ALA A 2 17.82 14.79 1.20
C ALA A 2 18.65 16.00 0.81
N ASP A 3 19.00 16.85 1.77
CA ASP A 3 19.84 18.03 1.57
C ASP A 3 21.24 17.64 1.04
N GLU A 4 21.84 16.58 1.55
CA GLU A 4 23.14 16.06 1.06
C GLU A 4 23.04 15.55 -0.37
N ILE A 5 21.92 14.90 -0.74
CA ILE A 5 21.72 14.37 -2.10
C ILE A 5 21.54 15.51 -3.11
N SER A 6 20.81 16.57 -2.76
CA SER A 6 20.57 17.72 -3.63
C SER A 6 21.84 18.56 -3.87
N GLU A 7 22.83 18.48 -2.98
CA GLU A 7 24.14 19.10 -3.20
C GLU A 7 25.02 18.37 -4.24
N PHE A 8 24.76 17.07 -4.46
CA PHE A 8 25.60 16.22 -5.32
C PHE A 8 24.98 15.88 -6.68
N CYS A 9 23.67 16.02 -6.86
CA CYS A 9 22.99 15.62 -8.10
C CYS A 9 21.80 16.53 -8.41
N ASP A 10 21.71 16.98 -9.67
CA ASP A 10 20.53 17.66 -10.25
C ASP A 10 19.39 16.68 -10.60
N VAL A 11 19.11 15.72 -9.72
CA VAL A 11 18.01 14.76 -9.93
C VAL A 11 16.78 15.17 -9.13
N PRO A 12 15.57 15.02 -9.70
CA PRO A 12 14.33 15.32 -9.00
C PRO A 12 14.13 14.38 -7.81
N LEU A 13 13.95 14.95 -6.61
CA LEU A 13 13.68 14.21 -5.40
C LEU A 13 12.16 14.14 -5.16
N VAL A 14 11.65 12.93 -4.94
CA VAL A 14 10.23 12.68 -4.69
C VAL A 14 10.05 12.03 -3.32
N LEU A 15 9.16 12.58 -2.50
CA LEU A 15 8.84 12.01 -1.19
C LEU A 15 7.70 11.00 -1.31
N MET A 16 7.97 9.75 -0.91
CA MET A 16 6.93 8.72 -0.77
C MET A 16 6.45 8.64 0.68
N THR A 17 5.23 9.09 0.96
CA THR A 17 4.70 9.19 2.32
C THR A 17 3.25 8.72 2.43
N ALA A 18 2.88 8.18 3.61
CA ALA A 18 1.49 7.92 3.98
C ALA A 18 0.81 9.18 4.57
N ASP A 19 1.60 10.15 5.05
CA ASP A 19 1.11 11.43 5.57
C ASP A 19 1.24 12.51 4.49
N ILE A 20 0.09 12.95 3.96
CA ILE A 20 -0.04 14.00 2.94
C ILE A 20 -0.48 15.35 3.55
N SER A 21 -0.30 15.54 4.86
CA SER A 21 -0.65 16.81 5.52
C SER A 21 0.14 17.99 4.93
N ASP A 22 -0.47 19.17 4.99
CA ASP A 22 0.17 20.40 4.50
C ASP A 22 1.50 20.70 5.24
N ALA A 23 1.61 20.28 6.50
CA ALA A 23 2.83 20.41 7.30
C ALA A 23 3.96 19.55 6.71
N THR A 24 3.71 18.25 6.45
CA THR A 24 4.67 17.33 5.83
C THR A 24 5.07 17.81 4.43
N ARG A 25 4.11 18.34 3.68
CA ARG A 25 4.35 18.90 2.35
C ARG A 25 5.28 20.10 2.38
N THR A 26 5.04 21.03 3.29
CA THR A 26 5.87 22.23 3.45
C THR A 26 7.28 21.89 3.89
N GLU A 27 7.43 20.98 4.85
CA GLU A 27 8.73 20.52 5.33
C GLU A 27 9.55 19.86 4.22
N ALA A 28 8.93 18.98 3.43
CA ALA A 28 9.62 18.31 2.34
C ALA A 28 10.05 19.29 1.21
N LEU A 29 9.24 20.30 0.88
CA LEU A 29 9.63 21.33 -0.09
C LEU A 29 10.87 22.11 0.39
N ILE A 30 10.98 22.40 1.69
CA ILE A 30 12.16 23.05 2.29
C ILE A 30 13.40 22.20 2.12
N HIS A 31 13.27 20.86 2.17
CA HIS A 31 14.36 19.88 2.00
C HIS A 31 14.62 19.48 0.54
N GLY A 32 14.09 20.22 -0.43
CA GLY A 32 14.40 20.03 -1.85
C GLY A 32 13.62 18.94 -2.57
N PHE A 33 12.60 18.36 -1.93
CA PHE A 33 11.67 17.48 -2.65
C PHE A 33 10.78 18.31 -3.59
N ILE A 34 10.64 17.84 -4.83
CA ILE A 34 9.87 18.56 -5.86
C ILE A 34 8.43 18.08 -5.99
N GLU A 35 8.16 16.84 -5.58
CA GLU A 35 6.83 16.23 -5.70
C GLU A 35 6.63 15.15 -4.64
N PHE A 36 5.36 14.71 -4.49
CA PHE A 36 4.90 13.76 -3.48
C PHE A 36 4.20 12.57 -4.13
N LEU A 37 4.50 11.38 -3.63
CA LEU A 37 3.81 10.17 -4.02
C LEU A 37 3.15 9.55 -2.78
N PRO A 38 1.81 9.65 -2.65
CA PRO A 38 1.11 9.07 -1.51
C PRO A 38 1.19 7.55 -1.51
N LYS A 39 1.36 6.97 -0.33
CA LYS A 39 1.22 5.52 -0.13
C LYS A 39 -0.24 5.18 0.22
N PRO A 40 -0.84 4.16 -0.38
CA PRO A 40 -0.27 3.21 -1.36
C PRO A 40 -0.03 3.87 -2.73
N VAL A 41 1.07 3.47 -3.38
CA VAL A 41 1.45 4.02 -4.67
C VAL A 41 0.50 3.51 -5.74
N GLN A 42 -0.27 4.42 -6.33
CA GLN A 42 -1.13 4.13 -7.47
C GLN A 42 -0.37 4.36 -8.78
N LEU A 43 -0.48 3.43 -9.72
CA LEU A 43 0.19 3.52 -11.03
C LEU A 43 -0.14 4.82 -11.77
N LYS A 44 -1.38 5.30 -11.68
CA LYS A 44 -1.81 6.58 -12.25
C LYS A 44 -0.99 7.75 -11.71
N ASN A 45 -0.81 7.80 -10.38
CA ASN A 45 -0.06 8.89 -9.72
C ASN A 45 1.43 8.81 -10.07
N LEU A 46 1.99 7.59 -10.08
CA LEU A 46 3.38 7.35 -10.47
C LEU A 46 3.62 7.77 -11.93
N ARG A 47 2.71 7.43 -12.85
CA ARG A 47 2.79 7.81 -14.26
C ARG A 47 2.79 9.32 -14.44
N THR A 48 1.83 10.02 -13.83
CA THR A 48 1.75 11.49 -13.87
C THR A 48 3.02 12.13 -13.32
N LEU A 49 3.56 11.59 -12.23
CA LEU A 49 4.80 12.05 -11.64
C LEU A 49 5.99 11.87 -12.59
N LEU A 50 6.14 10.71 -13.21
CA LEU A 50 7.21 10.44 -14.18
C LEU A 50 7.08 11.35 -15.42
N GLU A 51 5.86 11.56 -15.90
CA GLU A 51 5.58 12.49 -17.01
C GLU A 51 5.92 13.95 -16.66
N THR A 52 5.87 14.32 -15.39
CA THR A 52 6.21 15.67 -14.92
C THR A 52 7.72 15.82 -14.68
N CYS A 53 8.36 14.82 -14.08
CA CYS A 53 9.73 14.91 -13.60
C CYS A 53 10.78 14.49 -14.65
N LEU A 54 10.42 13.62 -15.63
CA LEU A 54 11.37 13.17 -16.63
C LEU A 54 11.43 14.12 -17.84
N PRO A 55 12.64 14.42 -18.35
CA PRO A 55 12.81 15.10 -19.64
C PRO A 55 12.11 14.34 -20.77
N VAL A 56 11.65 15.09 -21.78
CA VAL A 56 10.87 14.52 -22.91
C VAL A 56 11.62 13.40 -23.64
N GLU A 57 12.93 13.48 -23.69
CA GLU A 57 13.82 12.48 -24.31
C GLU A 57 13.80 11.11 -23.64
N TYR A 58 13.40 11.05 -22.36
CA TYR A 58 13.25 9.79 -21.58
C TYR A 58 11.80 9.30 -21.52
N ARG A 59 10.87 10.01 -22.19
CA ARG A 59 9.47 9.59 -22.29
C ARG A 59 9.36 8.75 -23.57
N GLU A 60 9.32 7.44 -23.44
CA GLU A 60 8.91 6.60 -24.55
C GLU A 60 7.47 6.97 -24.92
N ILE A 61 7.29 7.65 -26.05
CA ILE A 61 5.97 7.84 -26.65
C ILE A 61 5.64 6.50 -27.31
N PRO A 62 4.62 5.77 -26.85
CA PRO A 62 4.19 4.57 -27.54
C PRO A 62 3.73 4.99 -28.94
N THR A 63 4.52 4.68 -29.95
CA THR A 63 4.08 4.81 -31.35
C THR A 63 2.93 3.86 -31.56
N ALA A 64 1.80 4.43 -31.91
CA ALA A 64 0.51 3.78 -32.02
C ALA A 64 0.52 2.65 -33.06
N ASP A 65 0.41 1.44 -32.54
CA ASP A 65 -0.34 0.37 -33.20
C ASP A 65 -1.38 -0.12 -32.17
N THR A 66 -2.54 0.58 -32.18
CA THR A 66 -3.30 0.88 -30.95
C THR A 66 -4.32 -0.19 -30.55
N SER A 67 -4.56 -1.24 -31.32
CA SER A 67 -5.64 -2.19 -31.03
C SER A 67 -5.18 -3.51 -30.39
N VAL A 68 -4.00 -3.98 -30.76
CA VAL A 68 -3.40 -5.21 -30.16
C VAL A 68 -2.75 -4.90 -28.82
N ASP A 69 -2.24 -3.67 -28.65
CA ASP A 69 -1.52 -3.22 -27.47
C ASP A 69 -2.47 -2.91 -26.28
N LEU A 70 -3.70 -2.45 -26.53
CA LEU A 70 -4.68 -2.19 -25.47
C LEU A 70 -5.12 -3.47 -24.76
N GLN A 71 -5.44 -4.54 -25.50
CA GLN A 71 -5.82 -5.82 -24.90
C GLN A 71 -4.67 -6.49 -24.15
N ALA A 72 -3.44 -6.34 -24.65
CA ALA A 72 -2.25 -6.84 -23.96
C ALA A 72 -1.98 -6.06 -22.66
N ARG A 73 -2.17 -4.75 -22.64
CA ARG A 73 -2.05 -3.89 -21.46
C ARG A 73 -3.11 -4.19 -20.43
N ASP A 74 -4.37 -4.27 -20.83
CA ASP A 74 -5.48 -4.61 -19.94
C ASP A 74 -5.25 -5.98 -19.26
N ARG A 75 -4.72 -6.94 -20.02
CA ARG A 75 -4.36 -8.26 -19.49
C ARG A 75 -3.18 -8.18 -18.53
N GLU A 76 -2.15 -7.40 -18.82
CA GLU A 76 -0.99 -7.23 -17.96
C GLU A 76 -1.36 -6.54 -16.64
N GLU A 77 -2.20 -5.51 -16.70
CA GLU A 77 -2.74 -4.82 -15.52
C GLU A 77 -3.60 -5.77 -14.66
N ALA A 78 -4.47 -6.55 -15.28
CA ALA A 78 -5.29 -7.55 -14.58
C ALA A 78 -4.43 -8.63 -13.91
N LEU A 79 -3.36 -9.09 -14.57
CA LEU A 79 -2.43 -10.06 -13.99
C LEU A 79 -1.60 -9.45 -12.85
N ALA A 80 -1.18 -8.19 -12.95
CA ALA A 80 -0.49 -7.49 -11.89
C ALA A 80 -1.39 -7.31 -10.66
N TYR A 81 -2.64 -6.94 -10.87
CA TYR A 81 -3.64 -6.83 -9.80
C TYR A 81 -3.92 -8.20 -9.16
N ALA A 82 -4.09 -9.25 -9.95
CA ALA A 82 -4.28 -10.61 -9.42
C ALA A 82 -3.12 -11.07 -8.53
N ARG A 83 -1.86 -10.72 -8.86
CA ARG A 83 -0.69 -10.98 -8.00
C ARG A 83 -0.76 -10.24 -6.66
N THR A 84 -1.27 -9.02 -6.67
CA THR A 84 -1.47 -8.22 -5.45
C THR A 84 -2.52 -8.87 -4.55
N LEU A 85 -3.64 -9.32 -5.11
CA LEU A 85 -4.68 -10.05 -4.38
C LEU A 85 -4.14 -11.39 -3.83
N GLU A 86 -3.35 -12.12 -4.61
CA GLU A 86 -2.72 -13.37 -4.16
C GLU A 86 -1.80 -13.14 -2.95
N THR A 87 -0.99 -12.09 -3.01
CA THR A 87 -0.10 -11.72 -1.90
C THR A 87 -0.89 -11.37 -0.65
N TYR A 88 -1.95 -10.56 -0.81
CA TYR A 88 -2.86 -10.22 0.28
C TYR A 88 -3.44 -11.48 0.95
N CYS A 89 -4.00 -12.39 0.16
CA CYS A 89 -4.60 -13.61 0.69
C CYS A 89 -3.59 -14.45 1.48
N LYS A 90 -2.37 -14.63 0.98
CA LYS A 90 -1.32 -15.38 1.66
C LYS A 90 -0.92 -14.74 2.99
N GLU A 91 -0.64 -13.45 2.99
CA GLU A 91 -0.22 -12.73 4.18
C GLU A 91 -1.32 -12.69 5.25
N VAL A 92 -2.56 -12.40 4.86
CA VAL A 92 -3.69 -12.36 5.80
C VAL A 92 -3.98 -13.73 6.39
N GLN A 93 -3.93 -14.80 5.60
CA GLN A 93 -4.17 -16.15 6.09
C GLN A 93 -3.15 -16.59 7.16
N GLU A 94 -1.88 -16.24 6.95
CA GLU A 94 -0.85 -16.46 7.96
C GLU A 94 -1.11 -15.67 9.24
N LEU A 95 -1.54 -14.42 9.11
CA LEU A 95 -1.78 -13.52 10.23
C LEU A 95 -3.02 -13.88 11.05
N LEU A 96 -4.08 -14.36 10.43
CA LEU A 96 -5.29 -14.82 11.11
C LEU A 96 -5.00 -15.92 12.14
N GLY A 97 -3.98 -16.77 11.88
CA GLY A 97 -3.57 -17.83 12.82
C GLY A 97 -2.61 -17.37 13.93
N THR A 98 -1.98 -16.19 13.82
CA THR A 98 -0.86 -15.80 14.69
C THR A 98 -1.09 -14.54 15.51
N LEU A 99 -2.03 -13.67 15.12
CA LEU A 99 -2.24 -12.38 15.78
C LEU A 99 -2.64 -12.50 17.25
N GLU A 100 -3.47 -13.48 17.61
CA GLU A 100 -3.85 -13.71 19.02
C GLU A 100 -2.67 -14.15 19.89
N GLU A 101 -1.73 -14.88 19.32
CA GLU A 101 -0.52 -15.29 20.01
C GLU A 101 0.41 -14.09 20.21
N TYR A 102 0.61 -13.27 19.20
CA TYR A 102 1.44 -12.06 19.30
C TYR A 102 0.88 -11.05 20.31
N GLU A 103 -0.45 -10.91 20.40
CA GLU A 103 -1.05 -10.04 21.44
C GLU A 103 -0.62 -10.45 22.87
N LYS A 104 -0.50 -11.76 23.10
CA LYS A 104 -0.17 -12.32 24.43
C LYS A 104 1.32 -12.37 24.70
N THR A 105 2.15 -12.58 23.66
CA THR A 105 3.57 -12.93 23.80
C THR A 105 4.52 -11.83 23.35
N ASN A 106 4.14 -11.02 22.35
CA ASN A 106 5.02 -10.05 21.73
C ASN A 106 4.25 -8.90 21.07
N LEU A 107 3.95 -7.87 21.85
CA LEU A 107 3.15 -6.73 21.41
C LEU A 107 3.84 -5.92 20.30
N ASP A 108 5.16 -5.88 20.24
CA ASP A 108 5.90 -5.23 19.15
C ASP A 108 5.67 -5.97 17.83
N MET A 109 5.73 -7.31 17.83
CA MET A 109 5.40 -8.11 16.65
C MET A 109 3.93 -7.95 16.26
N PHE A 110 3.01 -7.94 17.22
CA PHE A 110 1.60 -7.64 16.97
C PHE A 110 1.46 -6.30 16.22
N ARG A 111 2.10 -5.23 16.71
CA ARG A 111 2.11 -3.91 16.09
C ARG A 111 2.64 -3.94 14.65
N VAL A 112 3.78 -4.60 14.42
CA VAL A 112 4.39 -4.74 13.08
C VAL A 112 3.44 -5.46 12.12
N LYS A 113 2.81 -6.54 12.57
CA LYS A 113 1.88 -7.33 11.74
C LYS A 113 0.62 -6.54 11.40
N VAL A 114 0.04 -5.84 12.35
CA VAL A 114 -1.14 -4.99 12.12
C VAL A 114 -0.80 -3.80 11.23
N HIS A 115 0.39 -3.22 11.35
CA HIS A 115 0.90 -2.22 10.42
C HIS A 115 0.97 -2.76 8.97
N GLY A 116 1.43 -3.99 8.80
CA GLY A 116 1.42 -4.68 7.51
C GLY A 116 0.01 -4.80 6.93
N ILE A 117 -0.97 -5.26 7.74
CA ILE A 117 -2.38 -5.36 7.33
C ILE A 117 -2.92 -4.01 6.85
N LYS A 118 -2.63 -2.91 7.57
CA LYS A 118 -3.01 -1.56 7.15
C LYS A 118 -2.53 -1.24 5.74
N GLY A 119 -1.25 -1.50 5.46
CA GLY A 119 -0.64 -1.22 4.16
C GLY A 119 -1.24 -2.04 3.03
N ILE A 120 -1.29 -3.37 3.18
CA ILE A 120 -1.79 -4.27 2.14
C ILE A 120 -3.29 -4.10 1.89
N SER A 121 -4.10 -3.81 2.92
CA SER A 121 -5.53 -3.57 2.76
C SER A 121 -5.79 -2.30 1.94
N ARG A 122 -5.11 -1.20 2.25
CA ARG A 122 -5.21 0.05 1.46
C ARG A 122 -4.74 -0.14 0.02
N GLN A 123 -3.73 -0.96 -0.20
CA GLN A 123 -3.20 -1.24 -1.55
C GLN A 123 -4.24 -1.89 -2.48
N ILE A 124 -5.15 -2.68 -1.93
CA ILE A 124 -6.23 -3.33 -2.67
C ILE A 124 -7.58 -2.60 -2.57
N GLY A 125 -7.59 -1.36 -2.05
CA GLY A 125 -8.78 -0.53 -1.92
C GLY A 125 -9.70 -0.90 -0.75
N GLN A 126 -9.23 -1.71 0.22
CA GLN A 126 -9.94 -2.06 1.44
C GLN A 126 -9.66 -1.04 2.55
N ASP A 127 -10.08 0.21 2.32
CA ASP A 127 -9.76 1.35 3.19
C ASP A 127 -10.33 1.18 4.60
N GLU A 128 -11.55 0.67 4.74
CA GLU A 128 -12.18 0.42 6.05
C GLU A 128 -11.36 -0.58 6.89
N MET A 129 -10.86 -1.66 6.27
CA MET A 129 -9.98 -2.60 6.94
C MET A 129 -8.64 -1.96 7.31
N GLY A 130 -8.12 -1.10 6.44
CA GLY A 130 -6.93 -0.30 6.70
C GLY A 130 -7.08 0.62 7.91
N GLU A 131 -8.24 1.28 8.08
CA GLU A 131 -8.56 2.12 9.23
C GLU A 131 -8.68 1.31 10.53
N GLN A 132 -9.33 0.15 10.48
CA GLN A 132 -9.42 -0.74 11.64
C GLN A 132 -8.04 -1.22 12.09
N ALA A 133 -7.16 -1.56 11.13
CA ALA A 133 -5.79 -1.93 11.41
C ALA A 133 -4.99 -0.76 12.03
N GLU A 134 -5.20 0.46 11.58
CA GLU A 134 -4.55 1.65 12.16
C GLU A 134 -4.96 1.90 13.61
N ILE A 135 -6.23 1.70 13.94
CA ILE A 135 -6.73 1.79 15.33
C ILE A 135 -6.06 0.73 16.21
N MET A 136 -5.93 -0.51 15.73
CA MET A 136 -5.26 -1.59 16.46
C MET A 136 -3.75 -1.32 16.60
N GLU A 137 -3.09 -0.78 15.57
CA GLU A 137 -1.69 -0.37 15.61
C GLU A 137 -1.45 0.72 16.66
N MET A 138 -2.33 1.73 16.71
CA MET A 138 -2.23 2.81 17.70
C MET A 138 -2.45 2.28 19.12
N ALA A 139 -3.39 1.36 19.32
CA ALA A 139 -3.60 0.72 20.62
C ALA A 139 -2.36 -0.08 21.07
N ALA A 140 -1.70 -0.76 20.14
CA ALA A 140 -0.45 -1.47 20.44
C ALA A 140 0.70 -0.50 20.75
N LYS A 141 0.83 0.60 20.01
CA LYS A 141 1.83 1.64 20.26
C LYS A 141 1.69 2.30 21.65
N THR A 142 0.45 2.41 22.13
CA THR A 142 0.15 2.96 23.48
C THR A 142 0.01 1.89 24.55
N GLU A 143 0.39 0.65 24.26
CA GLU A 143 0.32 -0.51 25.18
C GLU A 143 -1.08 -0.72 25.80
N ASN A 144 -2.13 -0.35 25.05
CA ASN A 144 -3.52 -0.48 25.51
C ASN A 144 -4.05 -1.90 25.34
N HIS A 145 -3.53 -2.84 26.13
CA HIS A 145 -3.90 -4.26 26.09
C HIS A 145 -5.40 -4.49 26.30
N VAL A 146 -6.06 -3.67 27.13
CA VAL A 146 -7.50 -3.81 27.40
C VAL A 146 -8.31 -3.55 26.12
N PHE A 147 -7.94 -2.50 25.38
CA PHE A 147 -8.59 -2.18 24.10
C PHE A 147 -8.34 -3.29 23.07
N ILE A 148 -7.08 -3.74 22.96
CA ILE A 148 -6.72 -4.78 21.97
C ILE A 148 -7.51 -6.05 22.24
N ARG A 149 -7.49 -6.60 23.45
CA ARG A 149 -8.20 -7.85 23.81
C ARG A 149 -9.70 -7.76 23.57
N ARG A 150 -10.29 -6.60 23.84
CA ARG A 150 -11.72 -6.39 23.64
C ARG A 150 -12.11 -6.36 22.16
N ASN A 151 -11.27 -5.80 21.30
CA ASN A 151 -11.61 -5.55 19.89
C ASN A 151 -10.99 -6.55 18.92
N LEU A 152 -9.95 -7.29 19.33
CA LEU A 152 -9.25 -8.26 18.48
C LEU A 152 -10.16 -9.32 17.87
N PRO A 153 -11.13 -9.95 18.60
CA PRO A 153 -12.02 -10.94 17.99
C PRO A 153 -12.87 -10.35 16.85
N LYS A 154 -13.37 -9.13 17.02
CA LYS A 154 -14.13 -8.43 15.99
C LYS A 154 -13.24 -8.09 14.79
N PHE A 155 -12.04 -7.60 15.05
CA PHE A 155 -11.05 -7.28 14.02
C PHE A 155 -10.69 -8.52 13.18
N LEU A 156 -10.42 -9.66 13.81
CA LEU A 156 -10.13 -10.92 13.13
C LEU A 156 -11.31 -11.41 12.29
N THR A 157 -12.55 -11.28 12.80
CA THR A 157 -13.74 -11.64 12.03
C THR A 157 -13.91 -10.77 10.78
N GLN A 158 -13.67 -9.47 10.89
CA GLN A 158 -13.73 -8.55 9.75
C GLN A 158 -12.61 -8.85 8.75
N LEU A 159 -11.39 -9.09 9.23
CA LEU A 159 -10.23 -9.43 8.42
C LEU A 159 -10.46 -10.75 7.64
N GLN A 160 -11.07 -11.76 8.28
CA GLN A 160 -11.46 -13.00 7.62
C GLN A 160 -12.50 -12.75 6.52
N GLY A 161 -13.50 -11.91 6.79
CA GLY A 161 -14.53 -11.57 5.79
C GLY A 161 -13.92 -10.90 4.56
N VAL A 162 -13.03 -9.93 4.75
CA VAL A 162 -12.31 -9.27 3.65
C VAL A 162 -11.42 -10.29 2.91
N HIS A 163 -10.73 -11.16 3.62
CA HIS A 163 -9.92 -12.22 3.01
C HIS A 163 -10.77 -13.10 2.08
N ASP A 164 -11.93 -13.55 2.53
CA ASP A 164 -12.80 -14.44 1.76
C ASP A 164 -13.34 -13.76 0.49
N ASP A 165 -13.66 -12.48 0.59
CA ASP A 165 -14.11 -11.66 -0.55
C ASP A 165 -12.99 -11.46 -1.57
N VAL A 166 -11.78 -11.12 -1.11
CA VAL A 166 -10.58 -10.95 -1.96
C VAL A 166 -10.16 -12.27 -2.61
N GLU A 167 -10.23 -13.38 -1.88
CA GLU A 167 -9.93 -14.70 -2.43
C GLU A 167 -10.90 -15.10 -3.55
N ARG A 168 -12.17 -14.73 -3.40
CA ARG A 168 -13.18 -14.95 -4.45
C ARG A 168 -12.87 -14.13 -5.69
N GLU A 169 -12.60 -12.84 -5.53
CA GLU A 169 -12.22 -11.93 -6.61
C GLU A 169 -10.96 -12.44 -7.34
N PHE A 170 -9.94 -12.85 -6.60
CA PHE A 170 -8.73 -13.44 -7.16
C PHE A 170 -9.00 -14.69 -8.02
N LYS A 171 -9.87 -15.61 -7.54
CA LYS A 171 -10.25 -16.80 -8.29
C LYS A 171 -11.01 -16.47 -9.57
N GLU A 172 -11.91 -15.50 -9.52
CA GLU A 172 -12.66 -15.01 -10.68
C GLU A 172 -11.74 -14.39 -11.73
N LEU A 173 -10.82 -13.51 -11.32
CA LEU A 173 -9.82 -12.92 -12.21
C LEU A 173 -8.95 -14.00 -12.88
N ARG A 174 -8.47 -14.98 -12.13
CA ARG A 174 -7.67 -16.08 -12.71
C ARG A 174 -8.45 -16.99 -13.66
N ALA A 175 -9.75 -17.06 -13.54
CA ALA A 175 -10.60 -17.86 -14.45
C ALA A 175 -10.86 -17.13 -15.77
N GLN A 176 -10.68 -15.80 -15.82
CA GLN A 176 -10.90 -14.98 -17.03
C GLN A 176 -9.68 -14.91 -17.95
N TYR A 177 -8.47 -15.17 -17.42
CA TYR A 177 -7.18 -15.03 -18.11
C TYR A 177 -6.32 -16.31 -18.05
#